data_5ff4386291d39564732bf9248b0a52ad
#
_entry.id   5ff4386291d39564732bf9248b0a52ad
#
_cell.length_a   1.000
_cell.length_b   1.000
_cell.length_c   1.000
_cell.angle_alpha   90.00
_cell.angle_beta   90.00
_cell.angle_gamma   90.00
#
_symmetry.space_group_name_H-M   'P 1'
#
loop_
_entity.id
_entity.type
_entity.pdbx_description
1 polymer ?
#
loop_
_entity_poly.entity_id
_entity_poly.type
_entity_poly.pdbx_seq_one_letter_code
_entity_poly.pdbx_strand_id
1 'polypeptide(L)'
;NLATGINTRTDALEEDADVVVVAPDRNRSAASNSLTLATPLRVTQVAENRYKVDGTPSDCVHLALTGFLDYEPDLVVSGINHGANLGDDVIYSGTVAAAMEGRFLGFPTIAVSLVGRTLVGAKLQHFDTAARVAVELVQKLARLSLPSDTVLNVNVPDRPYDDLTGIRATRLGFRHKSEEILKDKDPYGRPIYWVGPAGESQDAGEGTDFYAIEQGAAAVTPLKVDLTRHEAVAGIADWLKR
;
A
#
# COMPACT_ATOMS: atom_id res chain seq x y z
N ASN A 1 -8.15 17.57 7.60
CA ASN A 1 -9.01 16.38 7.44
C ASN A 1 -8.14 15.24 6.91
N LEU A 2 -8.23 14.09 7.54
CA LEU A 2 -7.62 12.86 7.02
C LEU A 2 -8.39 12.40 5.77
N ALA A 3 -7.72 11.64 4.88
CA ALA A 3 -8.34 11.09 3.68
C ALA A 3 -9.52 10.15 4.02
N THR A 4 -10.54 10.11 3.16
CA THR A 4 -11.74 9.28 3.37
C THR A 4 -11.38 7.82 3.72
N GLY A 5 -10.46 7.20 2.97
CA GLY A 5 -10.06 5.82 3.21
C GLY A 5 -9.45 5.58 4.59
N ILE A 6 -8.68 6.54 5.13
CA ILE A 6 -8.13 6.44 6.48
C ILE A 6 -9.25 6.49 7.52
N ASN A 7 -10.18 7.45 7.40
CA ASN A 7 -11.28 7.57 8.35
C ASN A 7 -12.17 6.33 8.35
N THR A 8 -12.65 5.90 7.17
CA THR A 8 -13.53 4.71 7.06
C THR A 8 -12.89 3.45 7.65
N ARG A 9 -11.58 3.23 7.40
CA ARG A 9 -10.85 2.12 7.99
C ARG A 9 -10.74 2.26 9.51
N THR A 10 -10.40 3.46 10.00
CA THR A 10 -10.24 3.71 11.43
C THR A 10 -11.54 3.45 12.16
N ASP A 11 -12.64 4.03 11.68
CA ASP A 11 -13.96 3.87 12.29
C ASP A 11 -14.37 2.38 12.36
N ALA A 12 -14.07 1.59 11.32
CA ALA A 12 -14.36 0.16 11.29
C ALA A 12 -13.47 -0.67 12.24
N LEU A 13 -12.20 -0.28 12.44
CA LEU A 13 -11.29 -0.98 13.35
C LEU A 13 -11.51 -0.59 14.82
N GLU A 14 -11.96 0.63 15.10
CA GLU A 14 -12.25 1.13 16.46
C GLU A 14 -13.38 0.35 17.15
N GLU A 15 -14.18 -0.44 16.40
CA GLU A 15 -15.18 -1.35 16.98
C GLU A 15 -14.54 -2.52 17.75
N ASP A 16 -13.34 -2.96 17.36
CA ASP A 16 -12.69 -4.16 17.88
C ASP A 16 -11.26 -3.92 18.45
N ALA A 17 -10.72 -2.69 18.32
CA ALA A 17 -9.33 -2.39 18.68
C ALA A 17 -9.11 -0.94 19.10
N ASP A 18 -8.06 -0.70 19.89
CA ASP A 18 -7.54 0.63 20.16
C ASP A 18 -6.72 1.10 18.95
N VAL A 19 -7.16 2.16 18.28
CA VAL A 19 -6.56 2.63 17.04
C VAL A 19 -5.87 3.98 17.22
N VAL A 20 -4.60 4.06 16.82
CA VAL A 20 -3.87 5.33 16.65
C VAL A 20 -3.59 5.56 15.17
N VAL A 21 -3.88 6.77 14.71
CA VAL A 21 -3.66 7.18 13.31
C VAL A 21 -2.49 8.15 13.26
N VAL A 22 -1.46 7.77 12.49
CA VAL A 22 -0.35 8.66 12.11
C VAL A 22 -0.27 8.69 10.59
N ALA A 23 -0.54 9.82 9.98
CA ALA A 23 -0.68 9.92 8.52
C ALA A 23 -0.01 11.18 7.95
N PRO A 24 0.39 11.18 6.66
CA PRO A 24 0.92 12.36 6.01
C PRO A 24 -0.05 13.54 6.01
N ASP A 25 0.47 14.76 6.11
CA ASP A 25 -0.30 16.01 6.09
C ASP A 25 -0.94 16.31 4.73
N ARG A 26 -0.45 15.68 3.67
CA ARG A 26 -0.88 15.85 2.28
C ARG A 26 -0.68 14.57 1.47
N ASN A 27 -1.23 14.56 0.25
CA ASN A 27 -1.01 13.45 -0.67
C ASN A 27 0.48 13.32 -1.03
N ARG A 28 1.01 12.10 -0.90
CA ARG A 28 2.40 11.71 -1.20
C ARG A 28 2.42 10.53 -2.20
N SER A 29 1.58 10.60 -3.24
CA SER A 29 1.53 9.58 -4.29
C SER A 29 2.90 9.35 -4.90
N ALA A 30 3.23 8.07 -5.18
CA ALA A 30 4.51 7.63 -5.73
C ALA A 30 5.74 7.97 -4.86
N ALA A 31 5.57 8.18 -3.55
CA ALA A 31 6.69 8.42 -2.64
C ALA A 31 7.58 7.19 -2.42
N SER A 32 7.07 5.98 -2.70
CA SER A 32 7.80 4.73 -2.49
C SER A 32 8.38 4.58 -1.07
N ASN A 33 9.39 3.75 -0.88
CA ASN A 33 10.09 3.52 0.40
C ASN A 33 11.10 4.65 0.69
N SER A 34 10.62 5.88 0.88
CA SER A 34 11.48 7.02 1.16
C SER A 34 11.32 7.52 2.60
N LEU A 35 12.46 7.75 3.28
CA LEU A 35 12.55 8.38 4.59
C LEU A 35 13.12 9.80 4.46
N THR A 36 12.59 10.71 5.27
CA THR A 36 13.05 12.11 5.34
C THR A 36 14.20 12.21 6.32
N LEU A 37 15.44 12.18 5.81
CA LEU A 37 16.66 12.20 6.63
C LEU A 37 17.31 13.60 6.75
N ALA A 38 17.01 14.50 5.81
CA ALA A 38 17.69 15.77 5.71
C ALA A 38 17.04 16.91 6.52
N THR A 39 15.80 16.74 6.94
CA THR A 39 15.02 17.78 7.67
C THR A 39 14.23 17.15 8.83
N PRO A 40 13.98 17.90 9.91
CA PRO A 40 13.15 17.39 10.99
C PRO A 40 11.70 17.25 10.53
N LEU A 41 11.02 16.23 11.05
CA LEU A 41 9.59 15.99 10.84
C LEU A 41 8.77 16.67 11.95
N ARG A 42 7.62 17.20 11.59
CA ARG A 42 6.67 17.80 12.53
C ARG A 42 5.43 16.96 12.63
N VAL A 43 5.06 16.63 13.86
CA VAL A 43 3.82 15.93 14.19
C VAL A 43 2.82 16.94 14.73
N THR A 44 1.59 16.89 14.23
CA THR A 44 0.49 17.72 14.74
C THR A 44 -0.69 16.82 15.10
N GLN A 45 -1.14 16.88 16.32
CA GLN A 45 -2.36 16.22 16.73
C GLN A 45 -3.58 16.93 16.12
N VAL A 46 -4.46 16.19 15.46
CA VAL A 46 -5.66 16.74 14.81
C VAL A 46 -6.95 16.31 15.51
N ALA A 47 -6.90 15.22 16.25
CA ALA A 47 -7.96 14.73 17.14
C ALA A 47 -7.33 13.77 18.18
N GLU A 48 -8.13 13.23 19.08
CA GLU A 48 -7.69 12.17 19.99
C GLU A 48 -7.15 10.98 19.17
N ASN A 49 -5.99 10.48 19.53
CA ASN A 49 -5.28 9.39 18.83
C ASN A 49 -5.11 9.59 17.31
N ARG A 50 -5.18 10.81 16.79
CA ARG A 50 -5.06 11.11 15.35
C ARG A 50 -4.04 12.20 15.10
N TYR A 51 -2.99 11.87 14.36
CA TYR A 51 -1.83 12.71 14.11
C TYR A 51 -1.54 12.85 12.61
N LYS A 52 -1.07 14.02 12.20
CA LYS A 52 -0.54 14.27 10.85
C LYS A 52 0.94 14.62 10.93
N VAL A 53 1.70 14.17 9.93
CA VAL A 53 3.15 14.38 9.82
C VAL A 53 3.45 15.04 8.47
N ASP A 54 4.38 16.00 8.43
CA ASP A 54 4.84 16.65 7.20
C ASP A 54 5.83 15.78 6.38
N GLY A 55 5.78 14.47 6.59
CA GLY A 55 6.62 13.44 6.00
C GLY A 55 5.93 12.52 5.00
N THR A 56 6.63 11.46 4.61
CA THR A 56 6.14 10.37 3.77
C THR A 56 5.28 9.38 4.57
N PRO A 57 4.56 8.45 3.92
CA PRO A 57 3.89 7.36 4.63
C PRO A 57 4.86 6.48 5.44
N SER A 58 6.08 6.22 4.93
CA SER A 58 7.12 5.49 5.67
C SER A 58 7.58 6.28 6.90
N ASP A 59 7.78 7.61 6.79
CA ASP A 59 8.12 8.46 7.95
C ASP A 59 7.07 8.37 9.06
N CYS A 60 5.79 8.32 8.70
CA CYS A 60 4.69 8.22 9.67
C CYS A 60 4.78 6.92 10.49
N VAL A 61 5.01 5.79 9.82
CA VAL A 61 5.16 4.50 10.47
C VAL A 61 6.45 4.44 11.28
N HIS A 62 7.56 4.91 10.69
CA HIS A 62 8.86 4.94 11.37
C HIS A 62 8.78 5.74 12.67
N LEU A 63 8.28 6.97 12.64
CA LEU A 63 8.10 7.79 13.83
C LEU A 63 7.22 7.10 14.87
N ALA A 64 6.05 6.58 14.44
CA ALA A 64 5.11 5.95 15.37
C ALA A 64 5.75 4.80 16.15
N LEU A 65 6.51 3.95 15.45
CA LEU A 65 7.05 2.71 16.01
C LEU A 65 8.42 2.86 16.69
N THR A 66 9.14 3.97 16.42
CA THR A 66 10.51 4.17 16.97
C THR A 66 10.59 5.20 18.09
N GLY A 67 9.47 5.53 18.74
CA GLY A 67 9.50 6.33 19.96
C GLY A 67 8.48 7.48 20.04
N PHE A 68 7.65 7.70 19.03
CA PHE A 68 6.54 8.66 19.15
C PHE A 68 5.39 8.08 19.98
N LEU A 69 5.08 6.79 19.81
CA LEU A 69 4.20 6.06 20.72
C LEU A 69 5.04 5.53 21.88
N ASP A 70 4.50 5.58 23.07
CA ASP A 70 5.12 5.06 24.32
C ASP A 70 4.81 3.58 24.57
N TYR A 71 4.24 2.90 23.59
CA TYR A 71 3.91 1.47 23.63
C TYR A 71 4.09 0.84 22.22
N GLU A 72 4.22 -0.48 22.18
CA GLU A 72 4.29 -1.24 20.94
C GLU A 72 2.88 -1.66 20.48
N PRO A 73 2.46 -1.34 19.24
CA PRO A 73 1.20 -1.83 18.71
C PRO A 73 1.31 -3.31 18.29
N ASP A 74 0.19 -4.02 18.24
CA ASP A 74 0.15 -5.42 17.80
C ASP A 74 0.25 -5.55 16.26
N LEU A 75 -0.17 -4.52 15.52
CA LEU A 75 -0.31 -4.57 14.06
C LEU A 75 -0.25 -3.17 13.44
N VAL A 76 0.28 -3.09 12.23
CA VAL A 76 0.23 -1.88 11.39
C VAL A 76 -0.69 -2.10 10.19
N VAL A 77 -1.68 -1.21 10.02
CA VAL A 77 -2.56 -1.19 8.85
C VAL A 77 -2.33 0.09 8.07
N SER A 78 -1.83 -0.02 6.84
CA SER A 78 -1.63 1.10 5.92
C SER A 78 -2.78 1.19 4.92
N GLY A 79 -3.21 2.40 4.58
CA GLY A 79 -4.33 2.63 3.64
C GLY A 79 -5.58 3.14 4.37
N ILE A 80 -6.76 3.11 3.79
CA ILE A 80 -7.10 2.53 2.48
C ILE A 80 -6.66 3.50 1.38
N ASN A 81 -5.80 3.03 0.47
CA ASN A 81 -5.36 3.81 -0.66
C ASN A 81 -6.52 4.02 -1.65
N HIS A 82 -6.61 5.22 -2.20
CA HIS A 82 -7.50 5.52 -3.32
C HIS A 82 -6.84 5.13 -4.63
N GLY A 83 -7.09 3.92 -5.11
CA GLY A 83 -6.50 3.34 -6.32
C GLY A 83 -5.74 2.04 -6.05
N ALA A 84 -5.45 1.32 -7.12
CA ALA A 84 -4.79 0.01 -7.09
C ALA A 84 -3.32 0.10 -6.68
N ASN A 85 -2.85 -0.98 -6.04
CA ASN A 85 -1.44 -1.31 -5.88
C ASN A 85 -1.25 -2.77 -6.32
N LEU A 86 -1.32 -3.01 -7.63
CA LEU A 86 -1.30 -4.32 -8.28
C LEU A 86 0.01 -4.52 -9.07
N GLY A 87 0.44 -5.76 -9.18
CA GLY A 87 1.63 -6.12 -9.96
C GLY A 87 2.85 -5.30 -9.55
N ASP A 88 3.63 -4.86 -10.54
CA ASP A 88 4.87 -4.09 -10.34
C ASP A 88 4.63 -2.71 -9.70
N ASP A 89 3.40 -2.19 -9.74
CA ASP A 89 3.08 -0.87 -9.18
C ASP A 89 3.36 -0.82 -7.66
N VAL A 90 3.42 -1.97 -6.98
CA VAL A 90 3.72 -2.07 -5.54
C VAL A 90 5.05 -1.39 -5.17
N ILE A 91 6.05 -1.38 -6.07
CA ILE A 91 7.36 -0.76 -5.80
C ILE A 91 7.30 0.78 -5.70
N TYR A 92 6.29 1.40 -6.30
CA TYR A 92 6.08 2.86 -6.25
C TYR A 92 5.08 3.29 -5.18
N SER A 93 4.38 2.34 -4.57
CA SER A 93 3.30 2.61 -3.63
C SER A 93 3.79 3.09 -2.27
N GLY A 94 3.37 4.29 -1.86
CA GLY A 94 3.59 4.77 -0.49
C GLY A 94 2.79 3.97 0.54
N THR A 95 1.65 3.39 0.17
CA THR A 95 0.82 2.56 1.04
C THR A 95 1.50 1.22 1.33
N VAL A 96 2.05 0.57 0.31
CA VAL A 96 2.84 -0.66 0.46
C VAL A 96 4.14 -0.37 1.21
N ALA A 97 4.81 0.75 0.90
CA ALA A 97 6.03 1.18 1.57
C ALA A 97 5.84 1.39 3.08
N ALA A 98 4.74 2.00 3.51
CA ALA A 98 4.41 2.16 4.92
C ALA A 98 4.22 0.80 5.62
N ALA A 99 3.57 -0.17 4.96
CA ALA A 99 3.46 -1.52 5.49
C ALA A 99 4.82 -2.24 5.53
N MET A 100 5.67 -2.06 4.51
CA MET A 100 7.04 -2.59 4.51
C MET A 100 7.86 -2.03 5.66
N GLU A 101 7.76 -0.73 5.95
CA GLU A 101 8.45 -0.08 7.08
C GLU A 101 8.02 -0.71 8.42
N GLY A 102 6.72 -0.91 8.65
CA GLY A 102 6.23 -1.60 9.84
C GLY A 102 6.79 -3.02 9.94
N ARG A 103 6.89 -3.72 8.80
CA ARG A 103 7.47 -5.07 8.78
C ARG A 103 8.97 -5.08 9.09
N PHE A 104 9.74 -4.12 8.56
CA PHE A 104 11.16 -3.94 8.90
C PHE A 104 11.36 -3.74 10.39
N LEU A 105 10.48 -3.00 11.04
CA LEU A 105 10.51 -2.73 12.47
C LEU A 105 9.96 -3.89 13.33
N GLY A 106 9.55 -5.01 12.70
CA GLY A 106 9.21 -6.25 13.40
C GLY A 106 7.71 -6.51 13.59
N PHE A 107 6.84 -5.64 13.10
CA PHE A 107 5.39 -5.75 13.32
C PHE A 107 4.67 -6.50 12.18
N PRO A 108 3.58 -7.23 12.44
CA PRO A 108 2.67 -7.69 11.39
C PRO A 108 2.09 -6.51 10.63
N THR A 109 1.95 -6.62 9.31
CA THR A 109 1.51 -5.47 8.51
C THR A 109 0.57 -5.83 7.38
N ILE A 110 -0.41 -4.95 7.12
CA ILE A 110 -1.34 -5.03 6.00
C ILE A 110 -1.32 -3.69 5.25
N ALA A 111 -1.22 -3.74 3.93
CA ALA A 111 -1.46 -2.61 3.04
C ALA A 111 -2.81 -2.81 2.33
N VAL A 112 -3.73 -1.86 2.42
CA VAL A 112 -5.08 -1.96 1.85
C VAL A 112 -5.31 -0.89 0.79
N SER A 113 -5.88 -1.29 -0.35
CA SER A 113 -6.16 -0.43 -1.49
C SER A 113 -7.55 -0.70 -2.06
N LEU A 114 -8.29 0.35 -2.39
CA LEU A 114 -9.57 0.26 -3.09
C LEU A 114 -9.35 0.48 -4.58
N VAL A 115 -9.70 -0.53 -5.39
CA VAL A 115 -9.43 -0.57 -6.83
C VAL A 115 -10.67 -0.17 -7.61
N GLY A 116 -10.65 1.01 -8.21
CA GLY A 116 -11.69 1.44 -9.12
C GLY A 116 -11.31 1.35 -10.59
N ARG A 117 -12.24 1.64 -11.48
CA ARG A 117 -11.96 1.77 -12.91
C ARG A 117 -11.04 2.97 -13.15
N THR A 118 -10.04 2.78 -14.00
CA THR A 118 -8.98 3.76 -14.34
C THR A 118 -9.53 4.93 -15.18
N LEU A 119 -10.65 5.52 -14.79
CA LEU A 119 -11.12 6.77 -15.39
C LEU A 119 -10.62 7.91 -14.52
N VAL A 120 -9.84 8.81 -15.10
CA VAL A 120 -9.40 10.05 -14.44
C VAL A 120 -10.62 10.77 -13.87
N GLY A 121 -10.64 10.96 -12.53
CA GLY A 121 -11.74 11.63 -11.84
C GLY A 121 -12.88 10.73 -11.39
N ALA A 122 -12.85 9.41 -11.59
CA ALA A 122 -13.83 8.50 -11.00
C ALA A 122 -13.73 8.53 -9.47
N LYS A 123 -14.83 8.84 -8.78
CA LYS A 123 -14.90 8.75 -7.32
C LYS A 123 -15.11 7.30 -6.94
N LEU A 124 -14.18 6.74 -6.17
CA LEU A 124 -14.37 5.46 -5.50
C LEU A 124 -15.44 5.62 -4.41
N GLN A 125 -16.30 4.63 -4.26
CA GLN A 125 -17.48 4.71 -3.42
C GLN A 125 -17.44 3.76 -2.22
N HIS A 126 -16.89 2.54 -2.41
CA HIS A 126 -17.01 1.44 -1.45
C HIS A 126 -15.78 1.30 -0.55
N PHE A 127 -15.36 2.39 0.12
CA PHE A 127 -14.31 2.33 1.15
C PHE A 127 -14.72 1.47 2.35
N ASP A 128 -16.00 1.38 2.65
CA ASP A 128 -16.61 0.50 3.66
C ASP A 128 -16.36 -0.98 3.34
N THR A 129 -16.48 -1.38 2.08
CA THR A 129 -16.13 -2.73 1.63
C THR A 129 -14.67 -3.06 1.91
N ALA A 130 -13.75 -2.15 1.55
CA ALA A 130 -12.34 -2.36 1.80
C ALA A 130 -11.99 -2.34 3.30
N ALA A 131 -12.69 -1.52 4.10
CA ALA A 131 -12.54 -1.51 5.55
C ALA A 131 -13.01 -2.82 6.17
N ARG A 132 -14.16 -3.36 5.75
CA ARG A 132 -14.66 -4.66 6.21
C ARG A 132 -13.72 -5.80 5.88
N VAL A 133 -13.17 -5.85 4.66
CA VAL A 133 -12.14 -6.82 4.29
C VAL A 133 -10.89 -6.68 5.18
N ALA A 134 -10.46 -5.44 5.49
CA ALA A 134 -9.33 -5.21 6.38
C ALA A 134 -9.58 -5.74 7.79
N VAL A 135 -10.77 -5.49 8.36
CA VAL A 135 -11.17 -6.00 9.70
C VAL A 135 -11.12 -7.53 9.72
N GLU A 136 -11.69 -8.20 8.71
CA GLU A 136 -11.63 -9.66 8.63
C GLU A 136 -10.20 -10.21 8.61
N LEU A 137 -9.29 -9.54 7.88
CA LEU A 137 -7.90 -9.97 7.81
C LEU A 137 -7.15 -9.70 9.12
N VAL A 138 -7.42 -8.57 9.79
CA VAL A 138 -6.88 -8.26 11.12
C VAL A 138 -7.31 -9.32 12.14
N GLN A 139 -8.59 -9.68 12.17
CA GLN A 139 -9.11 -10.72 13.06
C GLN A 139 -8.50 -12.10 12.77
N LYS A 140 -8.18 -12.42 11.49
CA LYS A 140 -7.48 -13.66 11.12
C LYS A 140 -6.02 -13.63 11.57
N LEU A 141 -5.32 -12.50 11.42
CA LEU A 141 -3.93 -12.34 11.86
C LEU A 141 -3.78 -12.43 13.39
N ALA A 142 -4.76 -12.00 14.15
CA ALA A 142 -4.79 -12.18 15.60
C ALA A 142 -4.79 -13.66 16.03
N ARG A 143 -5.17 -14.58 15.12
CA ARG A 143 -5.26 -16.03 15.37
C ARG A 143 -4.17 -16.84 14.69
N LEU A 144 -3.57 -16.32 13.62
CA LEU A 144 -2.60 -17.02 12.78
C LEU A 144 -1.42 -16.09 12.49
N SER A 145 -0.22 -16.47 12.93
CA SER A 145 0.99 -15.73 12.62
C SER A 145 1.40 -15.94 11.15
N LEU A 146 1.75 -14.86 10.47
CA LEU A 146 2.44 -14.91 9.19
C LEU A 146 3.94 -15.13 9.37
N PRO A 147 4.66 -15.64 8.33
CA PRO A 147 6.11 -15.61 8.31
C PRO A 147 6.63 -14.20 8.61
N SER A 148 7.71 -14.14 9.38
CA SER A 148 8.26 -12.88 9.93
C SER A 148 8.76 -11.88 8.89
N ASP A 149 8.82 -12.23 7.60
CA ASP A 149 9.24 -11.38 6.48
C ASP A 149 8.07 -10.99 5.54
N THR A 150 6.83 -11.24 5.94
CA THR A 150 5.65 -11.12 5.08
C THR A 150 4.84 -9.86 5.37
N VAL A 151 4.50 -9.13 4.31
CA VAL A 151 3.50 -8.04 4.27
C VAL A 151 2.30 -8.53 3.48
N LEU A 152 1.08 -8.31 3.94
CA LEU A 152 -0.11 -8.57 3.14
C LEU A 152 -0.47 -7.32 2.32
N ASN A 153 -0.39 -7.42 0.99
CA ASN A 153 -0.90 -6.41 0.06
C ASN A 153 -2.32 -6.79 -0.35
N VAL A 154 -3.28 -5.98 0.04
CA VAL A 154 -4.71 -6.23 -0.13
C VAL A 154 -5.30 -5.22 -1.11
N ASN A 155 -5.85 -5.71 -2.20
CA ASN A 155 -6.56 -4.90 -3.16
C ASN A 155 -8.02 -5.34 -3.21
N VAL A 156 -8.94 -4.39 -3.07
CA VAL A 156 -10.40 -4.66 -2.99
C VAL A 156 -11.08 -3.94 -4.15
N PRO A 157 -11.88 -4.61 -4.99
CA PRO A 157 -12.60 -3.95 -6.06
C PRO A 157 -13.69 -3.01 -5.52
N ASP A 158 -13.87 -1.85 -6.16
CA ASP A 158 -14.86 -0.82 -5.77
C ASP A 158 -16.28 -1.28 -6.08
N ARG A 159 -16.84 -2.09 -5.19
CA ARG A 159 -18.22 -2.62 -5.24
C ARG A 159 -18.76 -2.89 -3.84
N PRO A 160 -20.09 -3.04 -3.68
CA PRO A 160 -20.67 -3.46 -2.42
C PRO A 160 -20.04 -4.76 -1.91
N TYR A 161 -19.93 -4.93 -0.60
CA TYR A 161 -19.31 -6.10 0.01
C TYR A 161 -19.99 -7.42 -0.40
N ASP A 162 -21.31 -7.42 -0.46
CA ASP A 162 -22.10 -8.62 -0.80
C ASP A 162 -21.96 -9.03 -2.28
N ASP A 163 -21.42 -8.12 -3.13
CA ASP A 163 -21.12 -8.38 -4.54
C ASP A 163 -19.68 -8.90 -4.75
N LEU A 164 -18.88 -9.01 -3.67
CA LEU A 164 -17.58 -9.64 -3.76
C LEU A 164 -17.72 -11.13 -4.02
N THR A 165 -16.92 -11.65 -4.96
CA THR A 165 -16.86 -13.11 -5.22
C THR A 165 -15.96 -13.85 -4.23
N GLY A 166 -15.51 -13.17 -3.17
CA GLY A 166 -14.70 -13.68 -2.07
C GLY A 166 -13.36 -12.97 -1.91
N ILE A 167 -12.52 -13.51 -1.02
CA ILE A 167 -11.15 -13.05 -0.78
C ILE A 167 -10.21 -14.17 -1.26
N ARG A 168 -9.23 -13.85 -2.11
CA ARG A 168 -8.35 -14.83 -2.75
C ARG A 168 -6.88 -14.53 -2.46
N ALA A 169 -6.13 -15.56 -2.12
CA ALA A 169 -4.66 -15.49 -2.11
C ALA A 169 -4.16 -15.44 -3.55
N THR A 170 -3.24 -14.52 -3.82
CA THR A 170 -2.74 -14.23 -5.16
C THR A 170 -1.22 -14.06 -5.16
N ARG A 171 -0.63 -14.11 -6.33
CA ARG A 171 0.70 -13.56 -6.61
C ARG A 171 0.58 -12.24 -7.35
N LEU A 172 1.64 -11.46 -7.37
CA LEU A 172 1.70 -10.29 -8.25
C LEU A 172 1.67 -10.74 -9.72
N GLY A 173 0.87 -10.06 -10.51
CA GLY A 173 1.06 -10.03 -11.94
C GLY A 173 2.10 -8.99 -12.34
N PHE A 174 2.23 -8.67 -13.62
CA PHE A 174 3.03 -7.53 -14.07
C PHE A 174 2.39 -6.83 -15.28
N ARG A 175 2.80 -5.56 -15.46
CA ARG A 175 2.35 -4.74 -16.57
C ARG A 175 3.36 -4.73 -17.70
N HIS A 176 2.91 -4.32 -18.88
CA HIS A 176 3.77 -3.89 -19.95
C HIS A 176 4.53 -2.61 -19.56
N LYS A 177 5.48 -2.23 -20.44
CA LYS A 177 6.13 -0.91 -20.37
C LYS A 177 5.08 0.17 -20.19
N SER A 178 5.43 1.19 -19.40
CA SER A 178 4.62 2.40 -19.30
C SER A 178 4.32 2.96 -20.69
N GLU A 179 3.15 3.57 -20.84
CA GLU A 179 2.85 4.37 -22.04
C GLU A 179 3.92 5.45 -22.23
N GLU A 180 4.04 5.95 -23.47
CA GLU A 180 4.98 7.01 -23.77
C GLU A 180 4.71 8.26 -22.93
N ILE A 181 5.78 8.99 -22.63
CA ILE A 181 5.68 10.28 -21.93
C ILE A 181 4.81 11.24 -22.73
N LEU A 182 3.94 11.97 -22.06
CA LEU A 182 3.18 13.05 -22.66
C LEU A 182 4.06 14.30 -22.70
N LYS A 183 4.24 14.86 -23.89
CA LYS A 183 5.01 16.09 -24.12
C LYS A 183 4.06 17.27 -24.24
N ASP A 184 4.34 18.33 -23.53
CA ASP A 184 3.53 19.57 -23.53
C ASP A 184 4.45 20.79 -23.36
N LYS A 185 3.87 21.98 -23.31
CA LYS A 185 4.57 23.24 -23.03
C LYS A 185 3.92 23.98 -21.89
N ASP A 186 4.73 24.60 -21.04
CA ASP A 186 4.23 25.50 -20.02
C ASP A 186 3.69 26.81 -20.65
N PRO A 187 3.03 27.68 -19.86
CA PRO A 187 2.51 28.97 -20.37
C PRO A 187 3.56 29.90 -20.99
N TYR A 188 4.84 29.65 -20.77
CA TYR A 188 5.97 30.40 -21.32
C TYR A 188 6.61 29.73 -22.56
N GLY A 189 5.99 28.63 -23.05
CA GLY A 189 6.47 27.88 -24.22
C GLY A 189 7.62 26.92 -23.94
N ARG A 190 8.02 26.70 -22.67
CA ARG A 190 9.09 25.76 -22.31
C ARG A 190 8.56 24.33 -22.32
N PRO A 191 9.33 23.35 -22.82
CA PRO A 191 8.89 21.97 -22.86
C PRO A 191 8.70 21.41 -21.42
N ILE A 192 7.59 20.73 -21.21
CA ILE A 192 7.29 19.95 -20.01
C ILE A 192 6.92 18.52 -20.41
N TYR A 193 7.11 17.58 -19.49
CA TYR A 193 6.89 16.18 -19.73
C TYR A 193 6.10 15.58 -18.57
N TRP A 194 5.11 14.76 -18.90
CA TRP A 194 4.38 13.95 -17.92
C TRP A 194 4.79 12.49 -18.07
N VAL A 195 4.98 11.81 -16.95
CA VAL A 195 5.10 10.35 -16.95
C VAL A 195 3.79 9.78 -17.50
N GLY A 196 3.88 8.91 -18.49
CA GLY A 196 2.72 8.26 -19.08
C GLY A 196 1.99 7.36 -18.06
N PRO A 197 0.73 7.02 -18.33
CA PRO A 197 -0.01 6.08 -17.49
C PRO A 197 0.67 4.71 -17.50
N ALA A 198 0.35 3.90 -16.49
CA ALA A 198 0.77 2.50 -16.48
C ALA A 198 0.20 1.78 -17.70
N GLY A 199 1.03 0.98 -18.38
CA GLY A 199 0.61 0.18 -19.50
C GLY A 199 -0.40 -0.93 -19.11
N GLU A 200 -0.93 -1.62 -20.12
CA GLU A 200 -1.82 -2.76 -19.91
C GLU A 200 -1.11 -3.88 -19.14
N SER A 201 -1.90 -4.68 -18.41
CA SER A 201 -1.38 -5.87 -17.72
C SER A 201 -0.95 -6.92 -18.74
N GLN A 202 0.29 -7.42 -18.60
CA GLN A 202 0.88 -8.46 -19.44
C GLN A 202 0.69 -9.85 -18.83
N ASP A 203 0.94 -9.98 -17.53
CA ASP A 203 0.61 -11.18 -16.76
C ASP A 203 -0.57 -10.87 -15.85
N ALA A 204 -1.77 -11.17 -16.33
CA ALA A 204 -3.03 -11.00 -15.63
C ALA A 204 -3.86 -12.30 -15.61
N GLY A 205 -3.21 -13.45 -15.83
CA GLY A 205 -3.84 -14.75 -15.84
C GLY A 205 -4.25 -15.23 -14.46
N GLU A 206 -4.87 -16.41 -14.41
CA GLU A 206 -5.32 -17.06 -13.18
C GLU A 206 -4.22 -17.09 -12.10
N GLY A 207 -4.61 -16.82 -10.86
CA GLY A 207 -3.70 -16.74 -9.71
C GLY A 207 -3.03 -15.39 -9.52
N THR A 208 -3.17 -14.42 -10.44
CA THR A 208 -2.65 -13.06 -10.25
C THR A 208 -3.63 -12.17 -9.51
N ASP A 209 -3.11 -11.11 -8.93
CA ASP A 209 -3.88 -10.05 -8.28
C ASP A 209 -4.79 -9.32 -9.29
N PHE A 210 -4.34 -9.07 -10.52
CA PHE A 210 -5.17 -8.52 -11.60
C PHE A 210 -6.38 -9.40 -11.89
N TYR A 211 -6.17 -10.70 -12.05
CA TYR A 211 -7.25 -11.65 -12.34
C TYR A 211 -8.28 -11.70 -11.20
N ALA A 212 -7.84 -11.73 -9.94
CA ALA A 212 -8.76 -11.74 -8.80
C ALA A 212 -9.67 -10.49 -8.80
N ILE A 213 -9.10 -9.31 -9.05
CA ILE A 213 -9.85 -8.05 -9.15
C ILE A 213 -10.85 -8.08 -10.31
N GLU A 214 -10.44 -8.56 -11.47
CA GLU A 214 -11.31 -8.69 -12.64
C GLU A 214 -12.50 -9.62 -12.36
N GLN A 215 -12.25 -10.73 -11.65
CA GLN A 215 -13.29 -11.66 -11.22
C GLN A 215 -14.13 -11.14 -10.04
N GLY A 216 -13.87 -9.93 -9.56
CA GLY A 216 -14.63 -9.30 -8.48
C GLY A 216 -14.29 -9.80 -7.09
N ALA A 217 -13.16 -10.45 -6.91
CA ALA A 217 -12.66 -10.87 -5.62
C ALA A 217 -11.66 -9.86 -5.06
N ALA A 218 -11.57 -9.76 -3.74
CA ALA A 218 -10.44 -9.10 -3.09
C ALA A 218 -9.18 -9.96 -3.26
N ALA A 219 -8.08 -9.33 -3.70
CA ALA A 219 -6.78 -9.96 -3.87
C ALA A 219 -5.93 -9.76 -2.60
N VAL A 220 -5.36 -10.83 -2.05
CA VAL A 220 -4.43 -10.80 -0.93
C VAL A 220 -3.11 -11.41 -1.38
N THR A 221 -2.13 -10.56 -1.63
CA THR A 221 -0.82 -10.98 -2.11
C THR A 221 0.21 -10.88 -0.98
N PRO A 222 0.84 -11.99 -0.57
CA PRO A 222 1.95 -11.94 0.38
C PRO A 222 3.20 -11.39 -0.31
N LEU A 223 3.74 -10.28 0.20
CA LEU A 223 4.98 -9.68 -0.28
C LEU A 223 6.12 -9.98 0.67
N LYS A 224 7.32 -10.15 0.13
CA LYS A 224 8.58 -10.22 0.88
C LYS A 224 9.27 -8.87 0.90
N VAL A 225 9.88 -8.57 2.02
CA VAL A 225 10.73 -7.38 2.17
C VAL A 225 12.15 -7.65 1.70
N ASP A 226 12.63 -8.89 1.82
CA ASP A 226 13.94 -9.31 1.32
C ASP A 226 13.94 -9.40 -0.21
N LEU A 227 14.64 -8.48 -0.85
CA LEU A 227 14.82 -8.40 -2.30
C LEU A 227 15.95 -9.28 -2.83
N THR A 228 16.66 -10.01 -1.96
CA THR A 228 17.79 -10.86 -2.35
C THR A 228 17.29 -12.08 -3.14
N ARG A 229 17.82 -12.26 -4.34
CA ARG A 229 17.61 -13.49 -5.10
C ARG A 229 18.60 -14.58 -4.62
N HIS A 230 18.27 -15.20 -3.47
CA HIS A 230 19.14 -16.14 -2.76
C HIS A 230 19.64 -17.29 -3.65
N GLU A 231 18.79 -17.82 -4.53
CA GLU A 231 19.16 -18.91 -5.44
C GLU A 231 20.20 -18.52 -6.49
N ALA A 232 20.41 -17.23 -6.75
CA ALA A 232 21.38 -16.74 -7.71
C ALA A 232 22.78 -16.46 -7.10
N VAL A 233 22.90 -16.37 -5.77
CA VAL A 233 24.13 -15.94 -5.09
C VAL A 233 25.31 -16.84 -5.43
N ALA A 234 25.14 -18.16 -5.41
CA ALA A 234 26.21 -19.11 -5.74
C ALA A 234 26.68 -18.97 -7.19
N GLY A 235 25.75 -18.81 -8.14
CA GLY A 235 26.08 -18.61 -9.56
C GLY A 235 26.86 -17.32 -9.81
N ILE A 236 26.49 -16.23 -9.14
CA ILE A 236 27.21 -14.95 -9.20
C ILE A 236 28.61 -15.08 -8.58
N ALA A 237 28.75 -15.80 -7.44
CA ALA A 237 30.05 -16.03 -6.81
C ALA A 237 31.02 -16.79 -7.75
N ASP A 238 30.53 -17.76 -8.52
CA ASP A 238 31.34 -18.49 -9.49
C ASP A 238 31.65 -17.66 -10.73
N TRP A 239 30.74 -16.81 -11.18
CA TRP A 239 31.02 -15.87 -12.26
C TRP A 239 32.09 -14.84 -11.91
N LEU A 240 32.09 -14.32 -10.67
CA LEU A 240 33.10 -13.36 -10.20
C LEU A 240 34.53 -13.92 -10.08
N LYS A 241 34.72 -15.26 -10.08
CA LYS A 241 36.03 -15.91 -10.03
C LYS A 241 36.68 -16.09 -11.41
N ARG A 242 35.96 -15.85 -12.48
CA ARG A 242 36.40 -15.99 -13.87
C ARG A 242 36.99 -14.69 -14.41
#